data_426ef69d5c50d2fe6a483b356db04e3d
#
_entry.id   426ef69d5c50d2fe6a483b356db04e3d
#
_cell.length_a   1.000
_cell.length_b   1.000
_cell.length_c   1.000
_cell.angle_alpha   90.00
_cell.angle_beta   90.00
_cell.angle_gamma   90.00
#
_symmetry.space_group_name_H-M   'P 1'
#
loop_
_entity.id
_entity.type
_entity.pdbx_description
1 polymer ?
#
loop_
_entity_poly.entity_id
_entity_poly.type
_entity_poly.pdbx_seq_one_letter_code
_entity_poly.pdbx_strand_id
1 'polypeptide(L)'
;MKRFLIGIAAGIVGGTLFGFALGIFVYPFWFLRDTAMERLADAETRTEVARGLFTHVNRADPVHWGKGEVSVFQDDAGDAVVFLHDTFEVGPGPRFHVYLVDRPDVQSKADFLASRRIDLGRLHAFAGSQIYPVPRGPAPADYKSVVIWCKEFGVLISPATLRTALSSTGEAPAKRSFLSIAGHVPATFAPNL
;
A
#
# COMPACT_ATOMS: atom_id res chain seq x y z
N MET A 1 24.71 21.88 -48.13
CA MET A 1 24.29 20.48 -47.93
C MET A 1 24.90 19.84 -46.68
N LYS A 2 26.22 19.80 -46.46
CA LYS A 2 26.84 19.15 -45.28
C LYS A 2 26.30 19.65 -43.92
N ARG A 3 26.17 20.97 -43.73
CA ARG A 3 25.66 21.57 -42.47
C ARG A 3 24.20 21.18 -42.16
N PHE A 4 23.38 21.05 -43.22
CA PHE A 4 21.98 20.62 -43.09
C PHE A 4 21.89 19.15 -42.69
N LEU A 5 22.69 18.27 -43.29
CA LEU A 5 22.74 16.85 -42.91
C LEU A 5 23.25 16.63 -41.49
N ILE A 6 24.25 17.41 -41.06
CA ILE A 6 24.74 17.38 -39.66
C ILE A 6 23.62 17.79 -38.67
N GLY A 7 22.84 18.83 -39.00
CA GLY A 7 21.73 19.27 -38.16
C GLY A 7 20.65 18.20 -38.04
N ILE A 8 20.29 17.50 -39.12
CA ILE A 8 19.35 16.39 -39.10
C ILE A 8 19.88 15.24 -38.23
N ALA A 9 21.14 14.83 -38.45
CA ALA A 9 21.74 13.75 -37.68
C ALA A 9 21.78 14.07 -36.17
N ALA A 10 22.17 15.29 -35.78
CA ALA A 10 22.19 15.74 -34.40
C ALA A 10 20.80 15.77 -33.80
N GLY A 11 19.77 16.22 -34.56
CA GLY A 11 18.39 16.21 -34.14
C GLY A 11 17.83 14.80 -33.90
N ILE A 12 18.14 13.86 -34.78
CA ILE A 12 17.74 12.46 -34.63
C ILE A 12 18.38 11.85 -33.36
N VAL A 13 19.68 11.98 -33.19
CA VAL A 13 20.40 11.42 -32.03
C VAL A 13 19.91 12.06 -30.74
N GLY A 14 19.82 13.40 -30.67
CA GLY A 14 19.34 14.11 -29.50
C GLY A 14 17.87 13.79 -29.16
N GLY A 15 17.02 13.76 -30.20
CA GLY A 15 15.60 13.42 -30.04
C GLY A 15 15.39 11.98 -29.57
N THR A 16 16.17 11.04 -30.10
CA THR A 16 16.11 9.63 -29.69
C THR A 16 16.55 9.44 -28.25
N LEU A 17 17.65 10.05 -27.82
CA LEU A 17 18.15 9.98 -26.45
C LEU A 17 17.17 10.63 -25.47
N PHE A 18 16.64 11.80 -25.82
CA PHE A 18 15.65 12.48 -24.99
C PHE A 18 14.33 11.70 -24.89
N GLY A 19 13.82 11.20 -26.03
CA GLY A 19 12.59 10.40 -26.07
C GLY A 19 12.73 9.07 -25.30
N PHE A 20 13.91 8.43 -25.40
CA PHE A 20 14.21 7.21 -24.64
C PHE A 20 14.24 7.48 -23.12
N ALA A 21 14.96 8.52 -22.70
CA ALA A 21 15.02 8.91 -21.28
C ALA A 21 13.62 9.29 -20.75
N LEU A 22 12.87 10.07 -21.51
CA LEU A 22 11.49 10.46 -21.16
C LEU A 22 10.58 9.22 -21.10
N GLY A 23 10.70 8.29 -22.05
CA GLY A 23 9.92 7.05 -22.09
C GLY A 23 10.18 6.17 -20.87
N ILE A 24 11.44 5.96 -20.47
CA ILE A 24 11.77 5.21 -19.25
C ILE A 24 11.17 5.87 -18.00
N PHE A 25 11.18 7.21 -17.94
CA PHE A 25 10.67 7.93 -16.81
C PHE A 25 9.13 7.97 -16.76
N VAL A 26 8.47 8.17 -17.92
CA VAL A 26 7.01 8.32 -18.00
C VAL A 26 6.28 6.98 -18.04
N TYR A 27 6.89 5.94 -18.63
CA TYR A 27 6.29 4.60 -18.78
C TYR A 27 5.76 4.01 -17.48
N PRO A 28 6.49 4.02 -16.35
CA PRO A 28 5.99 3.49 -15.07
C PRO A 28 4.76 4.21 -14.55
N PHE A 29 4.65 5.52 -14.80
CA PHE A 29 3.52 6.32 -14.31
C PHE A 29 2.20 6.03 -15.05
N TRP A 30 2.28 5.63 -16.32
CA TRP A 30 1.09 5.43 -17.15
C TRP A 30 0.70 3.98 -17.35
N PHE A 31 1.66 3.08 -17.38
CA PHE A 31 1.44 1.69 -17.76
C PHE A 31 1.56 0.68 -16.60
N LEU A 32 2.18 1.05 -15.47
CA LEU A 32 2.36 0.16 -14.33
C LEU A 32 1.39 0.47 -13.16
N ARG A 33 0.25 1.08 -13.43
CA ARG A 33 -0.84 1.24 -12.45
C ARG A 33 -1.65 -0.05 -12.32
N ASP A 34 -0.97 -1.16 -12.19
CA ASP A 34 -1.65 -2.41 -11.87
C ASP A 34 -2.22 -2.30 -10.45
N THR A 35 -3.52 -2.63 -10.34
CA THR A 35 -4.22 -2.71 -9.06
C THR A 35 -4.41 -4.18 -8.75
N ALA A 36 -3.86 -4.65 -7.65
CA ALA A 36 -4.11 -5.99 -7.16
C ALA A 36 -5.47 -6.05 -6.45
N MET A 37 -6.15 -7.20 -6.58
CA MET A 37 -7.43 -7.49 -5.91
C MET A 37 -7.36 -8.87 -5.27
N GLU A 38 -6.30 -9.12 -4.51
CA GLU A 38 -6.13 -10.38 -3.81
C GLU A 38 -7.10 -10.45 -2.63
N ARG A 39 -7.67 -11.64 -2.40
CA ARG A 39 -8.60 -11.88 -1.31
C ARG A 39 -8.01 -12.90 -0.37
N LEU A 40 -8.03 -12.60 0.91
CA LEU A 40 -7.66 -13.55 1.94
C LEU A 40 -8.77 -14.63 2.02
N ALA A 41 -8.51 -15.80 1.45
CA ALA A 41 -9.50 -16.86 1.30
C ALA A 41 -10.04 -17.34 2.67
N ASP A 42 -9.16 -17.37 3.68
CA ASP A 42 -9.46 -17.91 5.02
C ASP A 42 -9.60 -16.79 6.07
N ALA A 43 -10.09 -15.62 5.67
CA ALA A 43 -10.21 -14.46 6.58
C ALA A 43 -11.06 -14.76 7.83
N GLU A 44 -12.06 -15.63 7.71
CA GLU A 44 -12.95 -16.01 8.83
C GLU A 44 -12.26 -16.89 9.88
N THR A 45 -11.21 -17.63 9.50
CA THR A 45 -10.46 -18.52 10.37
C THR A 45 -9.18 -17.91 10.91
N ARG A 46 -8.88 -16.67 10.52
CA ARG A 46 -7.68 -15.94 10.94
C ARG A 46 -8.03 -14.82 11.90
N THR A 47 -7.19 -14.65 12.89
CA THR A 47 -7.29 -13.52 13.84
C THR A 47 -6.41 -12.38 13.38
N GLU A 48 -6.95 -11.16 13.32
CA GLU A 48 -6.15 -9.96 13.13
C GLU A 48 -5.35 -9.66 14.40
N VAL A 49 -4.04 -9.81 14.35
CA VAL A 49 -3.15 -9.63 15.51
C VAL A 49 -2.55 -8.22 15.57
N ALA A 50 -2.43 -7.55 14.43
CA ALA A 50 -1.92 -6.18 14.38
C ALA A 50 -2.44 -5.44 13.14
N ARG A 51 -2.53 -4.11 13.25
CA ARG A 51 -2.95 -3.20 12.17
C ARG A 51 -2.09 -1.95 12.14
N GLY A 52 -1.89 -1.37 10.96
CA GLY A 52 -1.16 -0.12 10.77
C GLY A 52 -1.67 0.68 9.58
N LEU A 53 -1.19 1.92 9.50
CA LEU A 53 -1.45 2.82 8.37
C LEU A 53 -0.12 3.23 7.75
N PHE A 54 -0.02 3.11 6.44
CA PHE A 54 1.11 3.64 5.70
C PHE A 54 1.16 5.17 5.76
N THR A 55 2.34 5.70 5.96
CA THR A 55 2.55 7.13 6.14
C THR A 55 3.53 7.68 5.11
N HIS A 56 3.25 8.88 4.63
CA HIS A 56 4.16 9.64 3.79
C HIS A 56 5.15 10.38 4.69
N VAL A 57 6.35 9.82 4.86
CA VAL A 57 7.37 10.31 5.80
C VAL A 57 7.86 11.70 5.43
N ASN A 58 8.16 11.94 4.16
CA ASN A 58 8.63 13.24 3.68
C ASN A 58 7.62 13.85 2.71
N ARG A 59 6.72 14.70 3.21
CA ARG A 59 5.67 15.34 2.38
C ARG A 59 6.19 16.25 1.28
N ALA A 60 7.46 16.64 1.33
CA ALA A 60 8.11 17.41 0.27
C ALA A 60 8.57 16.53 -0.91
N ASP A 61 8.61 15.21 -0.71
CA ASP A 61 8.97 14.26 -1.76
C ASP A 61 7.71 13.79 -2.51
N PRO A 62 7.51 14.19 -3.77
CA PRO A 62 6.30 13.82 -4.50
C PRO A 62 6.36 12.39 -5.06
N VAL A 63 7.49 11.70 -4.96
CA VAL A 63 7.72 10.39 -5.58
C VAL A 63 7.65 9.25 -4.56
N HIS A 64 8.29 9.40 -3.39
CA HIS A 64 8.39 8.36 -2.37
C HIS A 64 7.30 8.55 -1.31
N TRP A 65 6.13 8.02 -1.59
CA TRP A 65 4.98 8.09 -0.70
C TRP A 65 4.18 6.80 -0.69
N GLY A 66 3.43 6.58 0.36
CA GLY A 66 2.46 5.51 0.47
C GLY A 66 1.34 5.90 1.42
N LYS A 67 0.20 5.26 1.25
CA LYS A 67 -1.01 5.39 2.07
C LYS A 67 -1.78 4.08 2.12
N GLY A 68 -2.80 4.04 2.95
CA GLY A 68 -3.70 2.89 3.10
C GLY A 68 -3.38 2.03 4.30
N GLU A 69 -4.19 1.01 4.49
CA GLU A 69 -4.16 0.15 5.66
C GLU A 69 -3.38 -1.13 5.40
N VAL A 70 -2.78 -1.66 6.45
CA VAL A 70 -2.15 -2.97 6.49
C VAL A 70 -2.55 -3.69 7.77
N SER A 71 -2.84 -4.99 7.66
CA SER A 71 -3.11 -5.87 8.80
C SER A 71 -2.19 -7.07 8.78
N VAL A 72 -1.91 -7.60 9.96
CA VAL A 72 -1.26 -8.90 10.12
C VAL A 72 -2.29 -9.86 10.67
N PHE A 73 -2.54 -10.93 9.93
CA PHE A 73 -3.45 -12.01 10.33
C PHE A 73 -2.63 -13.24 10.71
N GLN A 74 -3.13 -14.00 11.68
CA GLN A 74 -2.53 -15.26 12.11
C GLN A 74 -3.64 -16.31 12.27
N ASP A 75 -3.38 -17.55 11.84
CA ASP A 75 -4.28 -18.67 12.07
C ASP A 75 -3.91 -19.44 13.36
N ASP A 76 -4.75 -20.43 13.70
CA ASP A 76 -4.57 -21.27 14.89
C ASP A 76 -3.30 -22.13 14.82
N ALA A 77 -2.77 -22.39 13.63
CA ALA A 77 -1.51 -23.10 13.43
C ALA A 77 -0.27 -22.21 13.61
N GLY A 78 -0.48 -20.90 13.78
CA GLY A 78 0.57 -19.90 13.92
C GLY A 78 1.08 -19.34 12.60
N ASP A 79 0.52 -19.75 11.47
CA ASP A 79 0.89 -19.20 10.15
C ASP A 79 0.34 -17.79 10.00
N ALA A 80 1.22 -16.85 9.68
CA ALA A 80 0.87 -15.44 9.56
C ALA A 80 0.97 -14.92 8.13
N VAL A 81 0.16 -13.91 7.85
CA VAL A 81 0.17 -13.17 6.59
C VAL A 81 0.09 -11.67 6.85
N VAL A 82 0.81 -10.89 6.07
CA VAL A 82 0.62 -9.44 5.95
C VAL A 82 -0.36 -9.20 4.83
N PHE A 83 -1.43 -8.48 5.12
CA PHE A 83 -2.47 -8.12 4.16
C PHE A 83 -2.48 -6.61 3.97
N LEU A 84 -2.14 -6.16 2.77
CA LEU A 84 -2.36 -4.78 2.34
C LEU A 84 -3.81 -4.66 1.89
N HIS A 85 -4.55 -3.68 2.43
CA HIS A 85 -5.96 -3.51 2.10
C HIS A 85 -6.16 -2.84 0.73
N ASP A 86 -7.39 -2.79 0.27
CA ASP A 86 -7.79 -2.14 -1.00
C ASP A 86 -7.50 -0.63 -1.02
N THR A 87 -7.39 -0.02 0.16
CA THR A 87 -6.99 1.39 0.35
C THR A 87 -5.50 1.63 0.13
N PHE A 88 -4.69 0.55 0.01
CA PHE A 88 -3.25 0.66 -0.18
C PHE A 88 -2.90 1.26 -1.54
N GLU A 89 -2.00 2.24 -1.52
CA GLU A 89 -1.41 2.83 -2.71
C GLU A 89 -0.03 3.41 -2.40
N VAL A 90 0.91 3.24 -3.32
CA VAL A 90 2.25 3.84 -3.27
C VAL A 90 2.60 4.51 -4.58
N GLY A 91 3.50 5.49 -4.52
CA GLY A 91 4.11 6.07 -5.71
C GLY A 91 4.80 5.01 -6.57
N PRO A 92 4.92 5.23 -7.89
CA PRO A 92 5.56 4.27 -8.77
C PRO A 92 7.07 4.23 -8.56
N GLY A 93 7.67 3.05 -8.80
CA GLY A 93 9.11 2.89 -8.74
C GLY A 93 9.57 1.48 -9.07
N PRO A 94 10.85 1.30 -9.37
CA PRO A 94 11.39 -0.01 -9.69
C PRO A 94 11.56 -0.85 -8.41
N ARG A 95 11.25 -2.10 -8.49
CA ARG A 95 11.62 -3.15 -7.53
C ARG A 95 11.36 -2.84 -6.05
N PHE A 96 10.10 -2.45 -5.75
CA PHE A 96 9.64 -2.33 -4.37
C PHE A 96 9.44 -3.69 -3.73
N HIS A 97 9.79 -3.79 -2.45
CA HIS A 97 9.61 -4.96 -1.62
C HIS A 97 8.87 -4.60 -0.33
N VAL A 98 8.12 -5.57 0.19
CA VAL A 98 7.43 -5.48 1.46
C VAL A 98 8.30 -6.13 2.54
N TYR A 99 8.51 -5.43 3.65
CA TYR A 99 9.30 -5.92 4.77
C TYR A 99 8.50 -5.89 6.07
N LEU A 100 8.66 -6.91 6.90
CA LEU A 100 8.39 -6.82 8.33
C LEU A 100 9.65 -6.35 9.06
N VAL A 101 9.49 -5.40 9.99
CA VAL A 101 10.60 -4.75 10.69
C VAL A 101 10.32 -4.73 12.19
N ASP A 102 11.30 -5.09 13.02
CA ASP A 102 11.19 -5.20 14.48
C ASP A 102 11.13 -3.85 15.22
N ARG A 103 11.28 -2.74 14.49
CA ARG A 103 11.30 -1.38 15.02
C ARG A 103 9.98 -0.66 14.70
N PRO A 104 9.35 0.02 15.69
CA PRO A 104 8.29 0.99 15.42
C PRO A 104 8.89 2.26 14.80
N ASP A 105 8.06 3.08 14.19
CA ASP A 105 8.39 4.44 13.72
C ASP A 105 9.66 4.53 12.86
N VAL A 106 9.71 3.69 11.82
CA VAL A 106 10.80 3.75 10.83
C VAL A 106 10.64 5.03 10.00
N GLN A 107 11.48 6.04 10.22
CA GLN A 107 11.37 7.35 9.57
C GLN A 107 12.50 7.62 8.56
N SER A 108 13.52 6.76 8.54
CA SER A 108 14.70 6.98 7.70
C SER A 108 15.29 5.67 7.17
N LYS A 109 16.15 5.80 6.14
CA LYS A 109 17.00 4.71 5.67
C LYS A 109 17.86 4.12 6.79
N ALA A 110 18.38 4.96 7.68
CA ALA A 110 19.22 4.53 8.80
C ALA A 110 18.43 3.64 9.77
N ASP A 111 17.18 4.02 10.10
CA ASP A 111 16.29 3.22 10.95
C ASP A 111 16.03 1.84 10.34
N PHE A 112 15.70 1.82 9.05
CA PHE A 112 15.45 0.57 8.33
C PHE A 112 16.69 -0.34 8.31
N LEU A 113 17.86 0.22 8.03
CA LEU A 113 19.10 -0.56 7.95
C LEU A 113 19.59 -1.08 9.31
N ALA A 114 19.30 -0.36 10.39
CA ALA A 114 19.66 -0.75 11.76
C ALA A 114 18.70 -1.80 12.38
N SER A 115 17.56 -2.08 11.72
CA SER A 115 16.53 -2.98 12.23
C SER A 115 16.72 -4.41 11.76
N ARG A 116 16.25 -5.39 12.56
CA ARG A 116 16.01 -6.76 12.06
C ARG A 116 14.77 -6.71 11.16
N ARG A 117 14.86 -7.39 10.04
CA ARG A 117 13.80 -7.35 9.03
C ARG A 117 13.68 -8.64 8.25
N ILE A 118 12.47 -8.94 7.82
CA ILE A 118 12.14 -10.03 6.91
C ILE A 118 11.68 -9.45 5.60
N ASP A 119 12.27 -9.87 4.50
CA ASP A 119 11.80 -9.57 3.15
C ASP A 119 10.65 -10.53 2.81
N LEU A 120 9.43 -10.02 2.69
CA LEU A 120 8.26 -10.80 2.34
C LEU A 120 8.10 -10.98 0.82
N GLY A 121 8.90 -10.29 0.04
CA GLY A 121 8.89 -10.39 -1.41
C GLY A 121 8.63 -9.06 -2.12
N ARG A 122 8.61 -9.16 -3.45
CA ARG A 122 8.36 -8.01 -4.32
C ARG A 122 6.91 -7.55 -4.19
N LEU A 123 6.70 -6.23 -4.19
CA LEU A 123 5.37 -5.63 -4.28
C LEU A 123 4.67 -6.10 -5.57
N HIS A 124 3.46 -6.63 -5.44
CA HIS A 124 2.72 -7.20 -6.57
C HIS A 124 2.17 -6.11 -7.49
N ALA A 125 1.60 -5.05 -6.89
CA ALA A 125 1.06 -3.89 -7.59
C ALA A 125 1.23 -2.61 -6.75
N PHE A 126 1.14 -1.43 -7.38
CA PHE A 126 1.27 -0.15 -6.69
C PHE A 126 0.00 0.27 -5.94
N ALA A 127 -1.12 -0.43 -6.15
CA ALA A 127 -2.38 -0.17 -5.47
C ALA A 127 -3.16 -1.48 -5.23
N GLY A 128 -4.10 -1.42 -4.30
CA GLY A 128 -5.07 -2.48 -4.03
C GLY A 128 -4.60 -3.55 -3.05
N SER A 129 -5.46 -4.56 -2.86
CA SER A 129 -5.25 -5.58 -1.85
C SER A 129 -4.24 -6.64 -2.27
N GLN A 130 -3.31 -6.98 -1.35
CA GLN A 130 -2.20 -7.90 -1.61
C GLN A 130 -1.87 -8.71 -0.36
N ILE A 131 -1.46 -9.97 -0.55
CA ILE A 131 -1.18 -10.92 0.52
C ILE A 131 0.29 -11.33 0.48
N TYR A 132 0.95 -11.28 1.63
CA TYR A 132 2.35 -11.66 1.81
C TYR A 132 2.46 -12.68 2.94
N PRO A 133 2.72 -13.97 2.64
CA PRO A 133 2.98 -14.96 3.67
C PRO A 133 4.23 -14.60 4.49
N VAL A 134 4.11 -14.72 5.81
CA VAL A 134 5.25 -14.55 6.71
C VAL A 134 5.97 -15.90 6.84
N PRO A 135 7.29 -15.98 6.60
CA PRO A 135 8.04 -17.23 6.80
C PRO A 135 7.90 -17.75 8.23
N ARG A 136 7.77 -19.07 8.40
CA ARG A 136 7.72 -19.69 9.71
C ARG A 136 9.02 -19.47 10.48
N GLY A 137 8.90 -19.25 11.78
CA GLY A 137 10.04 -19.10 12.70
C GLY A 137 9.95 -17.84 13.54
N PRO A 138 10.01 -16.62 12.97
CA PRO A 138 9.86 -15.41 13.74
C PRO A 138 8.40 -15.20 14.17
N ALA A 139 8.17 -14.85 15.44
CA ALA A 139 6.83 -14.52 15.91
C ALA A 139 6.39 -13.18 15.31
N PRO A 140 5.19 -13.06 14.70
CA PRO A 140 4.68 -11.80 14.15
C PRO A 140 4.67 -10.66 15.17
N ALA A 141 4.47 -10.98 16.45
CA ALA A 141 4.47 -10.02 17.57
C ALA A 141 5.83 -9.32 17.79
N ASP A 142 6.93 -9.91 17.31
CA ASP A 142 8.28 -9.31 17.39
C ASP A 142 8.45 -8.13 16.41
N TYR A 143 7.58 -8.04 15.40
CA TYR A 143 7.65 -7.02 14.39
C TYR A 143 6.68 -5.87 14.70
N LYS A 144 7.18 -4.66 14.51
CA LYS A 144 6.49 -3.43 14.92
C LYS A 144 6.12 -2.54 13.74
N SER A 145 6.61 -2.83 12.54
CA SER A 145 6.28 -2.06 11.33
C SER A 145 6.25 -2.95 10.09
N VAL A 146 5.42 -2.56 9.12
CA VAL A 146 5.51 -2.99 7.73
C VAL A 146 6.13 -1.85 6.93
N VAL A 147 7.12 -2.14 6.09
CA VAL A 147 7.86 -1.13 5.33
C VAL A 147 7.86 -1.47 3.85
N ILE A 148 7.53 -0.50 3.02
CA ILE A 148 7.77 -0.55 1.58
C ILE A 148 9.14 0.06 1.30
N TRP A 149 10.01 -0.73 0.69
CA TRP A 149 11.40 -0.38 0.43
C TRP A 149 11.76 -0.57 -1.04
N CYS A 150 12.40 0.43 -1.64
CA CYS A 150 12.98 0.31 -2.96
C CYS A 150 14.37 -0.34 -2.89
N LYS A 151 14.48 -1.60 -3.33
CA LYS A 151 15.77 -2.32 -3.34
C LYS A 151 16.76 -1.75 -4.34
N GLU A 152 16.26 -1.21 -5.45
CA GLU A 152 17.13 -0.67 -6.52
C GLU A 152 17.92 0.54 -6.05
N PHE A 153 17.26 1.46 -5.38
CA PHE A 153 17.88 2.72 -4.94
C PHE A 153 18.22 2.75 -3.45
N GLY A 154 17.84 1.72 -2.70
CA GLY A 154 18.06 1.69 -1.25
C GLY A 154 17.35 2.84 -0.54
N VAL A 155 16.06 3.07 -0.85
CA VAL A 155 15.26 4.19 -0.36
C VAL A 155 14.01 3.68 0.36
N LEU A 156 13.68 4.34 1.49
CA LEU A 156 12.42 4.16 2.21
C LEU A 156 11.28 4.82 1.42
N ILE A 157 10.25 4.04 1.09
CA ILE A 157 9.09 4.55 0.37
C ILE A 157 7.99 4.93 1.36
N SER A 158 7.55 3.97 2.17
CA SER A 158 6.51 4.23 3.16
C SER A 158 6.55 3.18 4.27
N PRO A 159 6.57 3.58 5.54
CA PRO A 159 6.39 2.71 6.69
C PRO A 159 4.95 2.73 7.17
N ALA A 160 4.54 1.64 7.82
CA ALA A 160 3.32 1.53 8.61
C ALA A 160 3.65 0.95 9.98
N THR A 161 3.54 1.75 11.04
CA THR A 161 3.71 1.25 12.41
C THR A 161 2.53 0.39 12.79
N LEU A 162 2.81 -0.85 13.23
CA LEU A 162 1.81 -1.82 13.64
C LEU A 162 1.41 -1.57 15.10
N ARG A 163 0.11 -1.60 15.34
CA ARG A 163 -0.49 -1.60 16.68
C ARG A 163 -1.25 -2.91 16.87
N THR A 164 -1.15 -3.50 18.05
CA THR A 164 -1.89 -4.72 18.38
C THR A 164 -3.38 -4.48 18.24
N ALA A 165 -4.10 -5.37 17.57
CA ALA A 165 -5.56 -5.24 17.37
C ALA A 165 -6.35 -5.16 18.68
N LEU A 166 -5.84 -5.76 19.76
CA LEU A 166 -6.42 -5.69 21.11
C LEU A 166 -6.38 -4.29 21.74
N SER A 167 -5.54 -3.38 21.23
CA SER A 167 -5.43 -1.99 21.73
C SER A 167 -6.43 -1.04 21.08
N SER A 168 -7.17 -1.46 20.06
CA SER A 168 -8.13 -0.64 19.33
C SER A 168 -9.57 -0.70 19.87
N THR A 169 -9.81 -1.39 21.00
CA THR A 169 -11.15 -1.49 21.61
C THR A 169 -11.62 -0.16 22.28
N GLY A 170 -10.93 0.95 22.02
CA GLY A 170 -11.28 2.28 22.56
C GLY A 170 -12.11 3.18 21.65
N GLU A 171 -12.29 2.81 20.36
CA GLU A 171 -13.14 3.61 19.46
C GLU A 171 -13.99 2.66 18.61
N ALA A 172 -15.12 2.26 19.19
CA ALA A 172 -16.15 1.57 18.44
C ALA A 172 -16.61 2.48 17.28
N PRO A 173 -16.66 1.99 16.04
CA PRO A 173 -17.30 2.74 14.97
C PRO A 173 -18.75 2.96 15.38
N ALA A 174 -19.15 4.23 15.49
CA ALA A 174 -20.53 4.62 15.77
C ALA A 174 -21.44 3.84 14.82
N LYS A 175 -22.24 2.92 15.38
CA LYS A 175 -23.33 2.28 14.66
C LYS A 175 -24.16 3.39 14.05
N ARG A 176 -24.06 3.59 12.76
CA ARG A 176 -25.06 4.36 12.01
C ARG A 176 -26.36 3.59 12.15
N SER A 177 -27.14 3.97 13.15
CA SER A 177 -28.51 3.58 13.31
C SER A 177 -29.24 4.05 12.05
N PHE A 178 -29.55 3.11 11.17
CA PHE A 178 -30.54 3.33 10.13
C PHE A 178 -31.86 3.50 10.85
N LEU A 179 -32.19 4.75 11.22
CA LEU A 179 -33.54 5.10 11.61
C LEU A 179 -34.42 4.86 10.38
N SER A 180 -35.16 3.76 10.46
CA SER A 180 -36.28 3.46 9.58
C SER A 180 -37.23 4.66 9.62
N ILE A 181 -37.24 5.42 8.54
CA ILE A 181 -38.32 6.38 8.29
C ILE A 181 -39.50 5.53 7.82
N ALA A 182 -40.24 4.99 8.79
CA ALA A 182 -41.59 4.50 8.54
C ALA A 182 -42.43 5.73 8.18
N GLY A 183 -42.72 5.87 6.89
CA GLY A 183 -43.57 6.90 6.35
C GLY A 183 -44.96 6.81 6.96
N HIS A 184 -45.32 7.89 7.62
CA HIS A 184 -46.71 8.19 8.05
C HIS A 184 -47.50 8.47 6.80
N VAL A 185 -48.38 7.54 6.39
CA VAL A 185 -49.39 7.74 5.39
C VAL A 185 -50.64 8.32 6.09
N PRO A 186 -51.07 9.57 5.81
CA PRO A 186 -52.34 10.04 6.33
C PRO A 186 -53.47 9.41 5.49
N ALA A 187 -54.30 8.60 6.16
CA ALA A 187 -55.59 8.21 5.67
C ALA A 187 -56.53 9.45 5.76
N THR A 188 -57.02 9.92 4.65
CA THR A 188 -58.35 10.53 4.55
C THR A 188 -58.64 10.92 3.11
N PHE A 189 -59.52 10.22 2.46
CA PHE A 189 -60.57 10.85 1.61
C PHE A 189 -61.60 9.74 1.32
N ALA A 190 -62.71 9.81 2.05
CA ALA A 190 -63.97 9.22 1.65
C ALA A 190 -64.71 10.21 0.75
N PRO A 191 -65.29 9.83 -0.37
CA PRO A 191 -66.37 10.56 -0.97
C PRO A 191 -67.71 9.94 -0.58
N ASN A 192 -68.60 10.78 -0.04
CA ASN A 192 -70.02 10.55 0.00
C ASN A 192 -70.58 10.50 -1.41
N LEU A 193 -71.40 9.57 -1.67
CA LEU A 193 -72.72 9.45 -2.29
C LEU A 193 -72.86 8.08 -2.93
#